data_a415302386062d238c6e8190b59d6a2e
#
_entry.id   a415302386062d238c6e8190b59d6a2e
#
_cell.length_a   1.000
_cell.length_b   1.000
_cell.length_c   1.000
_cell.angle_alpha   90.00
_cell.angle_beta   90.00
_cell.angle_gamma   90.00
#
_symmetry.space_group_name_H-M   'P 1'
#
loop_
_entity.id
_entity.type
_entity.pdbx_description
1 polymer ?
#
loop_
_entity_poly.entity_id
_entity_poly.type
_entity_poly.pdbx_seq_one_letter_code
_entity_poly.pdbx_strand_id
1 'polypeptide(L)'
;MATTSVTNNEQYNYDIIRKFTMMTLFWGAFGMLVGVYIASELAFPWLNFDIPYITFGRLRPVHTGAVIFGFGGSALFATSYYVVQRTCQARLFGGNFANFTFWGWQAIIVCAALGNMFGYSQGREYAEMEWPIDLLIEVVWVAYLVIFVGTLMKRKEPHIYVANWFYLAFILATALLHTFNNLAVPVSLFSMKSYSLFSGAQDAMTQWWYGHNAVGFFLTAAFLGMMYYFVPKQAGRPVYSYRLSVLHFWALIFLYMWAGAHHLHWTAIPDWTSTLAATFSIVLLLPSWGGMVNGILTLSGAWDKLRTDPIMRFMIVSLSFYGMSTFEGPMMSLKDVNALSHYTDWTIGHVHSGALGWVAMITFGSLYHLIPKLWNTTTYSNRLINLHFWLATIGILLYITAMWISGIMQGLMWRAFDDFGNLQYAFIESVAAAHNLYIMRAVGGLFFLTGMVIMCFNMYKTIKSGSTEPVSYTHLTLPTNREV
;
A
#
# COMPACT_ATOMS: atom_id res chain seq x y z
N MET A 1 47.33 -4.44 -12.28
CA MET A 1 46.10 -3.70 -12.60
C MET A 1 45.53 -3.20 -11.29
N ALA A 2 45.58 -1.91 -11.03
CA ALA A 2 45.08 -1.33 -9.81
C ALA A 2 43.52 -1.34 -9.88
N THR A 3 42.88 -2.14 -9.06
CA THR A 3 41.46 -2.10 -8.85
C THR A 3 41.10 -0.84 -8.07
N THR A 4 40.64 0.21 -8.76
CA THR A 4 40.08 1.39 -8.13
C THR A 4 38.82 0.93 -7.36
N SER A 5 38.89 0.94 -6.03
CA SER A 5 37.73 0.71 -5.17
C SER A 5 36.79 1.91 -5.30
N VAL A 6 35.74 1.77 -6.12
CA VAL A 6 34.67 2.75 -6.20
C VAL A 6 33.88 2.69 -4.90
N THR A 7 33.74 3.81 -4.20
CA THR A 7 32.96 3.87 -2.96
C THR A 7 31.45 3.69 -3.25
N ASN A 8 30.69 3.11 -2.34
CA ASN A 8 29.25 2.85 -2.53
C ASN A 8 28.44 4.11 -2.87
N ASN A 9 28.82 5.29 -2.37
CA ASN A 9 28.15 6.56 -2.67
C ASN A 9 28.46 7.09 -4.07
N GLU A 10 29.59 6.73 -4.66
CA GLU A 10 29.88 7.05 -6.06
C GLU A 10 29.10 6.13 -6.99
N GLN A 11 28.87 4.87 -6.56
CA GLN A 11 28.16 3.88 -7.36
C GLN A 11 26.64 4.03 -7.28
N TYR A 12 26.08 4.40 -6.11
CA TYR A 12 24.64 4.47 -5.88
C TYR A 12 24.22 5.78 -5.21
N ASN A 13 23.03 6.30 -5.55
CA ASN A 13 22.46 7.47 -4.89
C ASN A 13 21.62 7.04 -3.69
N TYR A 14 22.22 6.95 -2.51
CA TYR A 14 21.51 6.60 -1.28
C TYR A 14 20.89 7.79 -0.55
N ASP A 15 21.26 9.02 -0.87
CA ASP A 15 20.73 10.21 -0.19
C ASP A 15 19.22 10.38 -0.41
N ILE A 16 18.78 10.21 -1.66
CA ILE A 16 17.35 10.29 -1.97
C ILE A 16 16.57 9.15 -1.30
N ILE A 17 17.16 7.96 -1.17
CA ILE A 17 16.57 6.81 -0.52
C ILE A 17 16.41 7.07 0.97
N ARG A 18 17.42 7.65 1.63
CA ARG A 18 17.36 8.04 3.04
C ARG A 18 16.23 9.05 3.29
N LYS A 19 16.10 10.06 2.43
CA LYS A 19 15.02 11.07 2.53
C LYS A 19 13.63 10.41 2.48
N PHE A 20 13.36 9.59 1.48
CA PHE A 20 12.08 8.88 1.37
C PHE A 20 11.85 7.90 2.53
N THR A 21 12.90 7.22 3.00
CA THR A 21 12.83 6.33 4.18
C THR A 21 12.42 7.08 5.45
N MET A 22 12.98 8.28 5.67
CA MET A 22 12.59 9.11 6.82
C MET A 22 11.14 9.58 6.71
N MET A 23 10.70 9.98 5.51
CA MET A 23 9.30 10.37 5.29
C MET A 23 8.34 9.19 5.40
N THR A 24 8.77 7.98 5.07
CA THR A 24 7.97 6.78 5.33
C THR A 24 7.67 6.62 6.82
N LEU A 25 8.69 6.76 7.69
CA LEU A 25 8.49 6.67 9.13
C LEU A 25 7.59 7.80 9.65
N PHE A 26 7.78 9.02 9.16
CA PHE A 26 6.96 10.18 9.54
C PHE A 26 5.48 10.00 9.15
N TRP A 27 5.21 9.72 7.87
CA TRP A 27 3.84 9.55 7.40
C TRP A 27 3.16 8.30 7.97
N GLY A 28 3.93 7.26 8.26
CA GLY A 28 3.42 6.08 8.96
C GLY A 28 2.90 6.43 10.35
N ALA A 29 3.69 7.13 11.15
CA ALA A 29 3.28 7.57 12.48
C ALA A 29 2.08 8.54 12.41
N PHE A 30 2.15 9.56 11.54
CA PHE A 30 1.10 10.55 11.37
C PHE A 30 -0.21 9.92 10.85
N GLY A 31 -0.14 9.17 9.76
CA GLY A 31 -1.34 8.59 9.14
C GLY A 31 -2.04 7.57 10.04
N MET A 32 -1.27 6.75 10.77
CA MET A 32 -1.84 5.80 11.74
C MET A 32 -2.41 6.52 12.97
N LEU A 33 -1.81 7.63 13.42
CA LEU A 33 -2.37 8.47 14.48
C LEU A 33 -3.72 9.05 14.08
N VAL A 34 -3.83 9.62 12.87
CA VAL A 34 -5.11 10.11 12.34
C VAL A 34 -6.12 8.96 12.26
N GLY A 35 -5.69 7.76 11.84
CA GLY A 35 -6.55 6.57 11.79
C GLY A 35 -7.11 6.16 13.15
N VAL A 36 -6.28 6.15 14.19
CA VAL A 36 -6.74 5.88 15.58
C VAL A 36 -7.69 6.97 16.07
N TYR A 37 -7.40 8.22 15.73
CA TYR A 37 -8.27 9.34 16.12
C TYR A 37 -9.67 9.21 15.52
N ILE A 38 -9.79 9.00 14.20
CA ILE A 38 -11.09 8.85 13.54
C ILE A 38 -11.83 7.55 13.97
N ALA A 39 -11.08 6.49 14.27
CA ALA A 39 -11.68 5.28 14.84
C ALA A 39 -12.25 5.55 16.24
N SER A 40 -11.60 6.42 17.02
CA SER A 40 -12.08 6.84 18.33
C SER A 40 -13.31 7.75 18.22
N GLU A 41 -13.41 8.61 17.21
CA GLU A 41 -14.61 9.43 16.95
C GLU A 41 -15.87 8.57 16.69
N LEU A 42 -15.72 7.40 16.05
CA LEU A 42 -16.85 6.48 15.83
C LEU A 42 -17.35 5.86 17.13
N ALA A 43 -16.45 5.59 18.08
CA ALA A 43 -16.80 5.09 19.41
C ALA A 43 -17.26 6.20 20.35
N PHE A 44 -16.68 7.39 20.23
CA PHE A 44 -16.87 8.55 21.11
C PHE A 44 -17.06 9.82 20.29
N PRO A 45 -18.26 10.08 19.73
CA PRO A 45 -18.52 11.19 18.79
C PRO A 45 -18.17 12.59 19.32
N TRP A 46 -18.15 12.80 20.64
CA TRP A 46 -17.78 14.06 21.27
C TRP A 46 -16.29 14.43 21.02
N LEU A 47 -15.45 13.50 20.56
CA LEU A 47 -14.06 13.77 20.19
C LEU A 47 -13.92 14.65 18.95
N ASN A 48 -14.98 14.92 18.19
CA ASN A 48 -14.94 15.87 17.07
C ASN A 48 -14.89 17.34 17.55
N PHE A 49 -15.15 17.58 18.85
CA PHE A 49 -15.12 18.89 19.50
C PHE A 49 -15.96 19.98 18.78
N ASP A 50 -16.92 19.57 17.96
CA ASP A 50 -17.70 20.46 17.07
C ASP A 50 -16.83 21.34 16.14
N ILE A 51 -15.61 20.87 15.82
CA ILE A 51 -14.68 21.52 14.90
C ILE A 51 -14.87 20.93 13.49
N PRO A 52 -15.38 21.70 12.50
CA PRO A 52 -15.72 21.16 11.17
C PRO A 52 -14.54 20.52 10.41
N TYR A 53 -13.32 20.98 10.66
CA TYR A 53 -12.13 20.56 9.95
C TYR A 53 -11.56 19.20 10.40
N ILE A 54 -11.93 18.72 11.58
CA ILE A 54 -11.40 17.49 12.17
C ILE A 54 -12.48 16.40 12.36
N THR A 55 -13.67 16.60 11.83
CA THR A 55 -14.72 15.55 11.84
C THR A 55 -14.27 14.32 11.04
N PHE A 56 -14.82 13.17 11.37
CA PHE A 56 -14.57 11.89 10.70
C PHE A 56 -14.57 12.01 9.16
N GLY A 57 -15.60 12.68 8.60
CA GLY A 57 -15.74 12.83 7.16
C GLY A 57 -14.62 13.64 6.50
N ARG A 58 -13.99 14.58 7.23
CA ARG A 58 -12.84 15.37 6.76
C ARG A 58 -11.52 14.63 6.96
N LEU A 59 -11.35 13.94 8.08
CA LEU A 59 -10.10 13.27 8.41
C LEU A 59 -9.98 11.87 7.78
N ARG A 60 -11.08 11.21 7.40
CA ARG A 60 -11.00 9.91 6.73
C ARG A 60 -10.14 9.95 5.46
N PRO A 61 -10.37 10.86 4.48
CA PRO A 61 -9.49 10.95 3.31
C PRO A 61 -8.07 11.45 3.66
N VAL A 62 -7.89 12.26 4.71
CA VAL A 62 -6.56 12.61 5.22
C VAL A 62 -5.80 11.37 5.71
N HIS A 63 -6.47 10.52 6.50
CA HIS A 63 -5.92 9.24 6.92
C HIS A 63 -5.53 8.38 5.73
N THR A 64 -6.46 8.18 4.79
CA THR A 64 -6.25 7.36 3.59
C THR A 64 -5.08 7.88 2.75
N GLY A 65 -5.03 9.18 2.46
CA GLY A 65 -3.95 9.82 1.72
C GLY A 65 -2.60 9.70 2.43
N ALA A 66 -2.56 9.88 3.76
CA ALA A 66 -1.34 9.80 4.54
C ALA A 66 -0.78 8.35 4.62
N VAL A 67 -1.64 7.32 4.77
CA VAL A 67 -1.16 5.93 4.86
C VAL A 67 -0.88 5.31 3.49
N ILE A 68 -1.68 5.58 2.46
CA ILE A 68 -1.46 5.01 1.13
C ILE A 68 -0.32 5.74 0.42
N PHE A 69 -0.46 7.06 0.24
CA PHE A 69 0.47 7.84 -0.57
C PHE A 69 1.62 8.42 0.25
N GLY A 70 1.39 8.83 1.48
CA GLY A 70 2.43 9.31 2.38
C GLY A 70 3.35 8.17 2.83
N PHE A 71 2.85 7.22 3.60
CA PHE A 71 3.61 6.08 4.12
C PHE A 71 3.97 5.10 3.00
N GLY A 72 2.96 4.52 2.33
CA GLY A 72 3.16 3.53 1.27
C GLY A 72 3.92 4.10 0.08
N GLY A 73 3.52 5.27 -0.43
CA GLY A 73 4.18 5.92 -1.57
C GLY A 73 5.64 6.27 -1.28
N SER A 74 5.95 6.87 -0.12
CA SER A 74 7.35 7.14 0.25
C SER A 74 8.18 5.87 0.38
N ALA A 75 7.60 4.78 0.93
CA ALA A 75 8.24 3.47 0.98
C ALA A 75 8.53 2.90 -0.41
N LEU A 76 7.60 3.07 -1.35
CA LEU A 76 7.75 2.60 -2.72
C LEU A 76 8.81 3.40 -3.49
N PHE A 77 8.88 4.72 -3.34
CA PHE A 77 9.98 5.52 -3.87
C PHE A 77 11.33 5.06 -3.30
N ALA A 78 11.43 4.92 -1.97
CA ALA A 78 12.67 4.48 -1.31
C ALA A 78 13.12 3.11 -1.83
N THR A 79 12.21 2.13 -1.81
CA THR A 79 12.55 0.74 -2.12
C THR A 79 12.75 0.51 -3.62
N SER A 80 11.94 1.10 -4.49
CA SER A 80 12.12 0.98 -5.94
C SER A 80 13.43 1.62 -6.41
N TYR A 81 13.76 2.82 -5.91
CA TYR A 81 15.04 3.46 -6.21
C TYR A 81 16.24 2.67 -5.67
N TYR A 82 16.08 2.04 -4.50
CA TYR A 82 17.13 1.15 -3.98
C TYR A 82 17.27 -0.11 -4.83
N VAL A 83 16.16 -0.79 -5.11
CA VAL A 83 16.16 -2.08 -5.82
C VAL A 83 16.65 -1.93 -7.25
N VAL A 84 16.15 -0.93 -8.00
CA VAL A 84 16.55 -0.73 -9.40
C VAL A 84 18.05 -0.45 -9.53
N GLN A 85 18.63 0.37 -8.64
CA GLN A 85 20.08 0.63 -8.65
C GLN A 85 20.88 -0.65 -8.38
N ARG A 86 20.46 -1.42 -7.37
CA ARG A 86 21.17 -2.63 -6.93
C ARG A 86 21.08 -3.77 -7.95
N THR A 87 19.91 -3.99 -8.52
CA THR A 87 19.68 -5.06 -9.50
C THR A 87 20.21 -4.72 -10.89
N CYS A 88 20.30 -3.44 -11.24
CA CYS A 88 20.88 -2.96 -12.49
C CYS A 88 22.38 -2.68 -12.38
N GLN A 89 22.96 -2.72 -11.19
CA GLN A 89 24.36 -2.29 -10.91
C GLN A 89 24.66 -0.90 -11.51
N ALA A 90 23.69 0.00 -11.45
CA ALA A 90 23.76 1.33 -12.05
C ALA A 90 23.33 2.40 -11.04
N ARG A 91 23.99 3.56 -11.08
CA ARG A 91 23.54 4.71 -10.29
C ARG A 91 22.20 5.22 -10.79
N LEU A 92 21.36 5.70 -9.87
CA LEU A 92 20.05 6.26 -10.18
C LEU A 92 20.18 7.38 -11.23
N PHE A 93 19.35 7.29 -12.26
CA PHE A 93 19.30 8.30 -13.31
C PHE A 93 18.80 9.65 -12.78
N GLY A 94 19.31 10.75 -13.30
CA GLY A 94 18.75 12.08 -13.07
C GLY A 94 18.96 12.66 -11.67
N GLY A 95 20.06 12.37 -10.98
CA GLY A 95 20.49 12.88 -9.67
C GLY A 95 19.64 13.98 -8.99
N ASN A 96 19.75 15.23 -9.47
CA ASN A 96 18.94 16.35 -8.95
C ASN A 96 17.47 16.23 -9.26
N PHE A 97 17.10 15.54 -10.36
CA PHE A 97 15.72 15.29 -10.74
C PHE A 97 15.00 14.34 -9.74
N ALA A 98 15.76 13.43 -9.11
CA ALA A 98 15.23 12.63 -8.00
C ALA A 98 14.86 13.46 -6.76
N ASN A 99 15.57 14.57 -6.50
CA ASN A 99 15.17 15.51 -5.45
C ASN A 99 13.85 16.24 -5.78
N PHE A 100 13.59 16.53 -7.06
CA PHE A 100 12.31 17.07 -7.49
C PHE A 100 11.16 16.09 -7.19
N THR A 101 11.32 14.78 -7.48
CA THR A 101 10.28 13.79 -7.11
C THR A 101 10.04 13.73 -5.61
N PHE A 102 11.07 13.89 -4.80
CA PHE A 102 10.93 13.91 -3.34
C PHE A 102 10.10 15.08 -2.86
N TRP A 103 10.51 16.31 -3.17
CA TRP A 103 9.81 17.51 -2.70
C TRP A 103 8.42 17.66 -3.29
N GLY A 104 8.26 17.34 -4.59
CA GLY A 104 6.97 17.34 -5.25
C GLY A 104 6.00 16.35 -4.60
N TRP A 105 6.45 15.13 -4.30
CA TRP A 105 5.62 14.14 -3.63
C TRP A 105 5.20 14.55 -2.23
N GLN A 106 6.11 15.11 -1.43
CA GLN A 106 5.77 15.60 -0.10
C GLN A 106 4.80 16.79 -0.16
N ALA A 107 4.99 17.71 -1.11
CA ALA A 107 4.08 18.82 -1.32
C ALA A 107 2.66 18.37 -1.70
N ILE A 108 2.54 17.38 -2.59
CA ILE A 108 1.26 16.76 -2.98
C ILE A 108 0.53 16.23 -1.75
N ILE A 109 1.19 15.45 -0.89
CA ILE A 109 0.56 14.83 0.28
C ILE A 109 0.06 15.91 1.27
N VAL A 110 0.86 16.94 1.49
CA VAL A 110 0.47 18.06 2.37
C VAL A 110 -0.72 18.83 1.77
N CYS A 111 -0.68 19.16 0.47
CA CYS A 111 -1.79 19.82 -0.21
C CYS A 111 -3.06 18.97 -0.20
N ALA A 112 -2.93 17.64 -0.37
CA ALA A 112 -4.04 16.71 -0.27
C ALA A 112 -4.67 16.71 1.13
N ALA A 113 -3.85 16.65 2.18
CA ALA A 113 -4.35 16.69 3.55
C ALA A 113 -5.10 18.00 3.85
N LEU A 114 -4.51 19.13 3.50
CA LEU A 114 -5.13 20.45 3.68
C LEU A 114 -6.40 20.60 2.84
N GLY A 115 -6.37 20.17 1.57
CA GLY A 115 -7.53 20.21 0.68
C GLY A 115 -8.72 19.46 1.26
N ASN A 116 -8.51 18.25 1.78
CA ASN A 116 -9.55 17.44 2.42
C ASN A 116 -10.09 18.11 3.70
N MET A 117 -9.22 18.63 4.58
CA MET A 117 -9.63 19.30 5.80
C MET A 117 -10.47 20.54 5.51
N PHE A 118 -10.06 21.36 4.53
CA PHE A 118 -10.76 22.61 4.19
C PHE A 118 -11.90 22.42 3.18
N GLY A 119 -12.11 21.22 2.65
CA GLY A 119 -13.20 20.91 1.72
C GLY A 119 -12.94 21.27 0.26
N TYR A 120 -11.69 21.50 -0.11
CA TYR A 120 -11.26 21.57 -1.51
C TYR A 120 -10.96 20.16 -2.04
N SER A 121 -12.00 19.37 -2.19
CA SER A 121 -11.92 17.97 -2.59
C SER A 121 -13.16 17.54 -3.36
N GLN A 122 -13.07 16.43 -4.06
CA GLN A 122 -14.14 15.80 -4.81
C GLN A 122 -14.44 14.39 -4.30
N GLY A 123 -15.50 13.75 -4.80
CA GLY A 123 -15.98 12.45 -4.31
C GLY A 123 -15.29 11.22 -4.92
N ARG A 124 -14.10 11.37 -5.54
CA ARG A 124 -13.38 10.25 -6.13
C ARG A 124 -12.52 9.54 -5.08
N GLU A 125 -12.82 8.30 -4.80
CA GLU A 125 -12.08 7.49 -3.83
C GLU A 125 -10.61 7.33 -4.25
N TYR A 126 -9.68 7.62 -3.34
CA TYR A 126 -8.21 7.64 -3.56
C TYR A 126 -7.72 8.72 -4.54
N ALA A 127 -8.57 9.64 -4.96
CA ALA A 127 -8.28 10.72 -5.89
C ALA A 127 -9.15 11.95 -5.61
N GLU A 128 -9.28 12.27 -4.32
CA GLU A 128 -10.17 13.32 -3.82
C GLU A 128 -9.68 14.74 -4.17
N MET A 129 -8.51 14.87 -4.78
CA MET A 129 -7.91 16.18 -5.08
C MET A 129 -8.62 16.89 -6.21
N GLU A 130 -8.47 18.20 -6.25
CA GLU A 130 -8.93 19.05 -7.35
C GLU A 130 -7.80 19.19 -8.41
N TRP A 131 -8.18 19.52 -9.62
CA TRP A 131 -7.35 19.51 -10.83
C TRP A 131 -5.92 20.10 -10.72
N PRO A 132 -5.63 21.17 -9.95
CA PRO A 132 -4.25 21.67 -9.88
C PRO A 132 -3.30 20.69 -9.18
N ILE A 133 -3.81 19.97 -8.18
CA ILE A 133 -3.02 18.95 -7.48
C ILE A 133 -2.89 17.70 -8.34
N ASP A 134 -3.95 17.32 -9.08
CA ASP A 134 -3.91 16.21 -10.04
C ASP A 134 -2.82 16.43 -11.10
N LEU A 135 -2.72 17.63 -11.66
CA LEU A 135 -1.65 17.97 -12.60
C LEU A 135 -0.25 17.87 -11.97
N LEU A 136 -0.10 18.30 -10.72
CA LEU A 136 1.18 18.16 -10.01
C LEU A 136 1.53 16.69 -9.78
N ILE A 137 0.54 15.84 -9.47
CA ILE A 137 0.72 14.40 -9.35
C ILE A 137 1.26 13.83 -10.66
N GLU A 138 0.66 14.17 -11.80
CA GLU A 138 1.11 13.70 -13.11
C GLU A 138 2.56 14.11 -13.41
N VAL A 139 2.92 15.37 -13.16
CA VAL A 139 4.28 15.87 -13.40
C VAL A 139 5.31 15.11 -12.55
N VAL A 140 5.03 14.92 -11.26
CA VAL A 140 5.93 14.18 -10.35
C VAL A 140 6.01 12.71 -10.76
N TRP A 141 4.89 12.13 -11.19
CA TRP A 141 4.81 10.73 -11.57
C TRP A 141 5.55 10.43 -12.88
N VAL A 142 5.43 11.32 -13.88
CA VAL A 142 6.23 11.25 -15.12
C VAL A 142 7.73 11.38 -14.80
N ALA A 143 8.11 12.26 -13.88
CA ALA A 143 9.48 12.36 -13.42
C ALA A 143 9.98 11.05 -12.78
N TYR A 144 9.14 10.41 -11.97
CA TYR A 144 9.43 9.09 -11.39
C TYR A 144 9.66 8.02 -12.47
N LEU A 145 8.77 7.96 -13.46
CA LEU A 145 8.88 7.05 -14.60
C LEU A 145 10.20 7.25 -15.35
N VAL A 146 10.54 8.49 -15.69
CA VAL A 146 11.78 8.84 -16.39
C VAL A 146 13.01 8.40 -15.60
N ILE A 147 13.05 8.62 -14.29
CA ILE A 147 14.15 8.21 -13.43
C ILE A 147 14.29 6.69 -13.39
N PHE A 148 13.17 5.98 -13.20
CA PHE A 148 13.17 4.53 -13.09
C PHE A 148 13.58 3.86 -14.40
N VAL A 149 12.97 4.24 -15.53
CA VAL A 149 13.29 3.72 -16.87
C VAL A 149 14.70 4.11 -17.27
N GLY A 150 15.12 5.37 -17.04
CA GLY A 150 16.48 5.82 -17.31
C GLY A 150 17.53 5.02 -16.53
N THR A 151 17.22 4.56 -15.32
CA THR A 151 18.10 3.67 -14.55
C THR A 151 18.13 2.25 -15.14
N LEU A 152 16.96 1.72 -15.54
CA LEU A 152 16.88 0.43 -16.25
C LEU A 152 17.67 0.42 -17.56
N MET A 153 17.64 1.51 -18.32
CA MET A 153 18.40 1.64 -19.56
C MET A 153 19.93 1.64 -19.34
N LYS A 154 20.37 2.09 -18.17
CA LYS A 154 21.80 2.09 -17.77
C LYS A 154 22.26 0.80 -17.10
N ARG A 155 21.43 -0.24 -17.07
CA ARG A 155 21.77 -1.50 -16.41
C ARG A 155 23.01 -2.15 -17.02
N LYS A 156 23.82 -2.73 -16.15
CA LYS A 156 24.99 -3.55 -16.53
C LYS A 156 24.65 -5.05 -16.55
N GLU A 157 23.49 -5.41 -16.02
CA GLU A 157 22.96 -6.79 -16.06
C GLU A 157 22.14 -7.02 -17.34
N PRO A 158 22.29 -8.17 -18.01
CA PRO A 158 21.56 -8.45 -19.26
C PRO A 158 20.05 -8.58 -19.04
N HIS A 159 19.62 -9.06 -17.88
CA HIS A 159 18.23 -9.33 -17.57
C HIS A 159 17.67 -8.34 -16.54
N ILE A 160 16.39 -7.99 -16.70
CA ILE A 160 15.65 -7.20 -15.72
C ILE A 160 15.06 -8.17 -14.69
N TYR A 161 15.43 -8.01 -13.42
CA TYR A 161 14.93 -8.84 -12.34
C TYR A 161 13.45 -8.61 -12.09
N VAL A 162 12.70 -9.66 -11.72
CA VAL A 162 11.24 -9.65 -11.59
C VAL A 162 10.70 -8.54 -10.66
N ALA A 163 11.42 -8.16 -9.62
CA ALA A 163 11.02 -7.05 -8.75
C ALA A 163 10.87 -5.74 -9.55
N ASN A 164 11.77 -5.48 -10.51
CA ASN A 164 11.69 -4.29 -11.36
C ASN A 164 10.51 -4.35 -12.36
N TRP A 165 10.05 -5.53 -12.76
CA TRP A 165 8.85 -5.67 -13.58
C TRP A 165 7.62 -5.20 -12.82
N PHE A 166 7.49 -5.62 -11.56
CA PHE A 166 6.40 -5.19 -10.69
C PHE A 166 6.43 -3.67 -10.42
N TYR A 167 7.62 -3.10 -10.13
CA TYR A 167 7.74 -1.66 -9.97
C TYR A 167 7.43 -0.89 -11.25
N LEU A 168 7.90 -1.36 -12.41
CA LEU A 168 7.61 -0.70 -13.68
C LEU A 168 6.12 -0.76 -14.03
N ALA A 169 5.47 -1.91 -13.84
CA ALA A 169 4.04 -2.07 -14.05
C ALA A 169 3.22 -1.13 -13.14
N PHE A 170 3.61 -1.04 -11.86
CA PHE A 170 3.02 -0.11 -10.91
C PHE A 170 3.15 1.35 -11.39
N ILE A 171 4.36 1.78 -11.77
CA ILE A 171 4.60 3.17 -12.18
C ILE A 171 3.80 3.52 -13.43
N LEU A 172 3.81 2.65 -14.44
CA LEU A 172 3.08 2.86 -15.69
C LEU A 172 1.56 2.84 -15.49
N ALA A 173 1.05 1.82 -14.78
CA ALA A 173 -0.38 1.68 -14.57
C ALA A 173 -0.95 2.84 -13.76
N THR A 174 -0.27 3.26 -12.69
CA THR A 174 -0.74 4.36 -11.84
C THR A 174 -0.83 5.67 -12.63
N ALA A 175 0.13 5.98 -13.50
CA ALA A 175 0.08 7.15 -14.36
C ALA A 175 -1.18 7.13 -15.24
N LEU A 176 -1.40 6.04 -15.98
CA LEU A 176 -2.56 5.90 -16.85
C LEU A 176 -3.88 5.96 -16.08
N LEU A 177 -3.98 5.24 -14.98
CA LEU A 177 -5.17 5.17 -14.15
C LEU A 177 -5.54 6.56 -13.60
N HIS A 178 -4.58 7.28 -13.03
CA HIS A 178 -4.79 8.61 -12.47
C HIS A 178 -5.18 9.60 -13.56
N THR A 179 -4.46 9.64 -14.68
CA THR A 179 -4.78 10.51 -15.83
C THR A 179 -6.22 10.36 -16.25
N PHE A 180 -6.66 9.13 -16.58
CA PHE A 180 -8.03 8.91 -17.07
C PHE A 180 -9.10 9.14 -16.01
N ASN A 181 -8.84 8.78 -14.75
CA ASN A 181 -9.80 9.00 -13.68
C ASN A 181 -10.03 10.48 -13.38
N ASN A 182 -8.99 11.30 -13.47
CA ASN A 182 -9.02 12.70 -13.07
C ASN A 182 -9.17 13.68 -14.25
N LEU A 183 -9.54 13.16 -15.45
CA LEU A 183 -9.93 14.02 -16.57
C LEU A 183 -11.11 14.90 -16.17
N ALA A 184 -10.87 16.22 -16.14
CA ALA A 184 -11.83 17.19 -15.65
C ALA A 184 -11.78 18.50 -16.45
N VAL A 185 -12.88 19.23 -16.42
CA VAL A 185 -12.98 20.58 -16.99
C VAL A 185 -13.01 21.58 -15.84
N PRO A 186 -11.98 22.39 -15.64
CA PRO A 186 -12.00 23.45 -14.64
C PRO A 186 -13.14 24.44 -14.85
N VAL A 187 -13.76 24.89 -13.76
CA VAL A 187 -14.76 25.97 -13.83
C VAL A 187 -14.14 27.24 -14.39
N SER A 188 -12.91 27.53 -13.96
CA SER A 188 -12.05 28.56 -14.54
C SER A 188 -10.60 28.26 -14.15
N LEU A 189 -9.62 28.91 -14.80
CA LEU A 189 -8.20 28.78 -14.47
C LEU A 189 -7.83 29.37 -13.10
N PHE A 190 -8.73 30.17 -12.52
CA PHE A 190 -8.54 30.80 -11.21
C PHE A 190 -9.37 30.12 -10.11
N SER A 191 -10.09 29.04 -10.43
CA SER A 191 -10.87 28.24 -9.49
C SER A 191 -10.22 26.89 -9.27
N MET A 192 -10.18 26.44 -8.01
CA MET A 192 -9.78 25.05 -7.70
C MET A 192 -10.81 24.04 -8.19
N LYS A 193 -12.08 24.44 -8.35
CA LYS A 193 -13.18 23.54 -8.69
C LYS A 193 -13.16 23.11 -10.14
N SER A 194 -13.45 21.83 -10.35
CA SER A 194 -13.62 21.24 -11.68
C SER A 194 -14.82 20.27 -11.73
N TYR A 195 -15.18 19.87 -12.93
CA TYR A 195 -16.19 18.86 -13.19
C TYR A 195 -15.57 17.69 -13.95
N SER A 196 -15.97 16.45 -13.62
CA SER A 196 -15.53 15.27 -14.36
C SER A 196 -15.87 15.37 -15.84
N LEU A 197 -14.98 14.86 -16.69
CA LEU A 197 -15.25 14.72 -18.14
C LEU A 197 -16.32 13.66 -18.39
N PHE A 198 -16.45 12.67 -17.54
CA PHE A 198 -17.43 11.59 -17.65
C PHE A 198 -18.61 11.85 -16.73
N SER A 199 -19.76 11.20 -17.01
CA SER A 199 -20.99 11.34 -16.25
C SER A 199 -21.73 10.02 -16.06
N GLY A 200 -22.56 9.94 -15.01
CA GLY A 200 -23.41 8.80 -14.74
C GLY A 200 -22.64 7.48 -14.60
N ALA A 201 -23.15 6.41 -15.21
CA ALA A 201 -22.56 5.08 -15.15
C ALA A 201 -21.13 5.03 -15.72
N GLN A 202 -20.81 5.84 -16.73
CA GLN A 202 -19.45 5.92 -17.28
C GLN A 202 -18.47 6.53 -16.29
N ASP A 203 -18.87 7.57 -15.57
CA ASP A 203 -18.04 8.17 -14.52
C ASP A 203 -17.78 7.17 -13.37
N ALA A 204 -18.82 6.45 -12.95
CA ALA A 204 -18.70 5.40 -11.94
C ALA A 204 -17.77 4.26 -12.38
N MET A 205 -17.87 3.81 -13.64
CA MET A 205 -16.98 2.78 -14.20
C MET A 205 -15.54 3.26 -14.31
N THR A 206 -15.30 4.51 -14.73
CA THR A 206 -13.96 5.12 -14.77
C THR A 206 -13.37 5.22 -13.36
N GLN A 207 -14.16 5.71 -12.40
CA GLN A 207 -13.78 5.78 -11.00
C GLN A 207 -13.35 4.41 -10.46
N TRP A 208 -14.11 3.36 -10.73
CA TRP A 208 -13.78 2.05 -10.15
C TRP A 208 -12.81 1.23 -10.99
N TRP A 209 -12.63 1.56 -12.27
CA TRP A 209 -11.46 1.12 -13.01
C TRP A 209 -10.16 1.66 -12.34
N TYR A 210 -10.16 2.95 -11.96
CA TYR A 210 -9.07 3.53 -11.17
C TYR A 210 -9.02 2.94 -9.76
N GLY A 211 -10.11 3.00 -8.99
CA GLY A 211 -10.12 2.66 -7.57
C GLY A 211 -9.67 1.21 -7.29
N HIS A 212 -10.19 0.24 -8.07
CA HIS A 212 -9.76 -1.15 -7.97
C HIS A 212 -8.30 -1.33 -8.41
N ASN A 213 -7.91 -0.72 -9.52
CA ASN A 213 -6.55 -0.86 -10.03
C ASN A 213 -5.53 -0.05 -9.23
N ALA A 214 -5.92 1.00 -8.52
CA ALA A 214 -5.07 1.66 -7.54
C ALA A 214 -4.67 0.69 -6.43
N VAL A 215 -5.60 -0.11 -5.88
CA VAL A 215 -5.23 -1.15 -4.92
C VAL A 215 -4.47 -2.31 -5.59
N GLY A 216 -4.79 -2.64 -6.84
CA GLY A 216 -4.12 -3.68 -7.63
C GLY A 216 -2.67 -3.35 -7.99
N PHE A 217 -2.40 -2.14 -8.46
CA PHE A 217 -1.06 -1.75 -8.92
C PHE A 217 -0.27 -1.00 -7.85
N PHE A 218 -0.87 -0.05 -7.13
CA PHE A 218 -0.17 0.68 -6.10
C PHE A 218 0.02 -0.17 -4.82
N LEU A 219 -1.04 -0.76 -4.27
CA LEU A 219 -0.96 -1.50 -3.01
C LEU A 219 -0.62 -2.99 -3.17
N THR A 220 -0.72 -3.57 -4.37
CA THR A 220 -0.38 -4.98 -4.57
C THR A 220 0.88 -5.13 -5.42
N ALA A 221 0.87 -4.78 -6.70
CA ALA A 221 2.01 -5.01 -7.60
C ALA A 221 3.30 -4.35 -7.11
N ALA A 222 3.25 -3.10 -6.66
CA ALA A 222 4.42 -2.39 -6.15
C ALA A 222 5.04 -3.07 -4.93
N PHE A 223 4.21 -3.52 -3.98
CA PHE A 223 4.70 -4.23 -2.78
C PHE A 223 5.13 -5.67 -3.06
N LEU A 224 4.66 -6.28 -4.14
CA LEU A 224 5.23 -7.52 -4.66
C LEU A 224 6.65 -7.28 -5.21
N GLY A 225 6.93 -6.14 -5.83
CA GLY A 225 8.30 -5.74 -6.15
C GLY A 225 9.19 -5.71 -4.91
N MET A 226 8.67 -5.17 -3.80
CA MET A 226 9.34 -5.18 -2.50
C MET A 226 9.55 -6.62 -1.98
N MET A 227 8.52 -7.44 -2.02
CA MET A 227 8.57 -8.85 -1.62
C MET A 227 9.64 -9.63 -2.38
N TYR A 228 9.64 -9.57 -3.71
CA TYR A 228 10.60 -10.31 -4.55
C TYR A 228 12.06 -9.90 -4.33
N TYR A 229 12.32 -8.74 -3.76
CA TYR A 229 13.67 -8.35 -3.40
C TYR A 229 14.02 -8.65 -1.95
N PHE A 230 13.21 -8.17 -1.00
CA PHE A 230 13.58 -8.18 0.43
C PHE A 230 13.39 -9.54 1.10
N VAL A 231 12.37 -10.32 0.72
CA VAL A 231 12.17 -11.67 1.30
C VAL A 231 13.34 -12.60 0.98
N PRO A 232 13.77 -12.77 -0.28
CA PRO A 232 14.95 -13.56 -0.61
C PRO A 232 16.22 -13.06 0.07
N LYS A 233 16.39 -11.73 0.15
CA LYS A 233 17.56 -11.11 0.79
C LYS A 233 17.63 -11.38 2.29
N GLN A 234 16.51 -11.24 3.00
CA GLN A 234 16.44 -11.52 4.44
C GLN A 234 16.55 -13.03 4.70
N ALA A 235 15.94 -13.85 3.86
CA ALA A 235 16.07 -15.30 3.96
C ALA A 235 17.49 -15.80 3.65
N GLY A 236 18.31 -15.02 2.90
CA GLY A 236 19.61 -15.45 2.39
C GLY A 236 19.48 -16.62 1.38
N ARG A 237 18.37 -16.62 0.63
CA ARG A 237 18.01 -17.70 -0.33
C ARG A 237 17.44 -17.09 -1.61
N PRO A 238 17.57 -17.74 -2.78
CA PRO A 238 16.86 -17.31 -3.98
C PRO A 238 15.34 -17.48 -3.78
N VAL A 239 14.55 -16.77 -4.59
CA VAL A 239 13.10 -17.00 -4.67
C VAL A 239 12.85 -18.47 -5.01
N TYR A 240 11.83 -19.07 -4.40
CA TYR A 240 11.53 -20.51 -4.52
C TYR A 240 11.41 -20.96 -5.98
N SER A 241 10.65 -20.24 -6.79
CA SER A 241 10.50 -20.55 -8.21
C SER A 241 10.45 -19.28 -9.05
N TYR A 242 11.48 -19.07 -9.88
CA TYR A 242 11.50 -17.94 -10.81
C TYR A 242 10.44 -18.09 -11.92
N ARG A 243 10.17 -19.30 -12.38
CA ARG A 243 9.09 -19.59 -13.36
C ARG A 243 7.72 -19.19 -12.80
N LEU A 244 7.46 -19.52 -11.54
CA LEU A 244 6.24 -19.10 -10.87
C LEU A 244 6.15 -17.58 -10.72
N SER A 245 7.29 -16.89 -10.54
CA SER A 245 7.34 -15.43 -10.53
C SER A 245 6.91 -14.83 -11.86
N VAL A 246 7.31 -15.42 -12.98
CA VAL A 246 6.93 -14.98 -14.34
C VAL A 246 5.43 -15.16 -14.55
N LEU A 247 4.90 -16.35 -14.21
CA LEU A 247 3.45 -16.62 -14.30
C LEU A 247 2.65 -15.67 -13.41
N HIS A 248 3.09 -15.49 -12.17
CA HIS A 248 2.47 -14.58 -11.22
C HIS A 248 2.39 -13.16 -11.80
N PHE A 249 3.50 -12.63 -12.32
CA PHE A 249 3.54 -11.28 -12.87
C PHE A 249 2.54 -11.11 -14.02
N TRP A 250 2.69 -11.88 -15.08
CA TRP A 250 1.88 -11.69 -16.29
C TRP A 250 0.39 -11.94 -16.07
N ALA A 251 0.05 -13.00 -15.33
CA ALA A 251 -1.34 -13.30 -15.04
C ALA A 251 -1.97 -12.23 -14.14
N LEU A 252 -1.25 -11.79 -13.08
CA LEU A 252 -1.76 -10.79 -12.16
C LEU A 252 -2.02 -9.45 -12.87
N ILE A 253 -1.02 -8.94 -13.59
CA ILE A 253 -1.11 -7.63 -14.27
C ILE A 253 -2.24 -7.60 -15.30
N PHE A 254 -2.38 -8.67 -16.08
CA PHE A 254 -3.46 -8.75 -17.07
C PHE A 254 -4.85 -8.82 -16.43
N LEU A 255 -5.02 -9.65 -15.41
CA LEU A 255 -6.33 -9.92 -14.82
C LEU A 255 -6.86 -8.74 -13.99
N TYR A 256 -5.98 -8.00 -13.30
CA TYR A 256 -6.40 -6.84 -12.50
C TYR A 256 -7.17 -5.80 -13.29
N MET A 257 -6.77 -5.56 -14.55
CA MET A 257 -7.33 -4.50 -15.38
C MET A 257 -8.86 -4.60 -15.56
N TRP A 258 -9.43 -5.79 -15.40
CA TRP A 258 -10.82 -6.09 -15.75
C TRP A 258 -11.77 -6.22 -14.54
N ALA A 259 -11.25 -6.25 -13.34
CA ALA A 259 -12.02 -6.58 -12.15
C ALA A 259 -12.80 -5.40 -11.54
N GLY A 260 -12.50 -4.16 -11.90
CA GLY A 260 -12.97 -2.94 -11.20
C GLY A 260 -14.48 -2.78 -11.08
N ALA A 261 -15.25 -3.22 -12.08
CA ALA A 261 -16.71 -3.07 -12.04
C ALA A 261 -17.41 -3.96 -10.98
N HIS A 262 -16.70 -4.84 -10.28
CA HIS A 262 -17.27 -5.56 -9.12
C HIS A 262 -17.62 -4.63 -7.96
N HIS A 263 -17.04 -3.44 -7.89
CA HIS A 263 -17.42 -2.41 -6.92
C HIS A 263 -18.77 -1.76 -7.23
N LEU A 264 -19.33 -2.02 -8.40
CA LEU A 264 -20.57 -1.42 -8.89
C LEU A 264 -21.73 -2.43 -9.00
N HIS A 265 -21.64 -3.58 -8.33
CA HIS A 265 -22.79 -4.48 -8.21
C HIS A 265 -23.98 -3.73 -7.63
N TRP A 266 -25.18 -4.08 -8.08
CA TRP A 266 -26.45 -3.48 -7.63
C TRP A 266 -26.60 -2.00 -7.98
N THR A 267 -25.84 -1.53 -8.97
CA THR A 267 -25.97 -0.18 -9.54
C THR A 267 -26.43 -0.23 -11.01
N ALA A 268 -26.63 0.92 -11.64
CA ALA A 268 -27.15 1.04 -13.01
C ALA A 268 -26.11 0.78 -14.11
N ILE A 269 -25.16 -0.14 -13.89
CA ILE A 269 -24.23 -0.59 -14.94
C ILE A 269 -24.83 -1.79 -15.71
N PRO A 270 -24.40 -2.06 -16.97
CA PRO A 270 -24.79 -3.25 -17.69
C PRO A 270 -24.42 -4.54 -16.94
N ASP A 271 -25.33 -5.52 -16.86
CA ASP A 271 -25.10 -6.74 -16.08
C ASP A 271 -23.89 -7.56 -16.56
N TRP A 272 -23.63 -7.57 -17.87
CA TRP A 272 -22.44 -8.25 -18.41
C TRP A 272 -21.11 -7.67 -17.85
N THR A 273 -21.05 -6.35 -17.63
CA THR A 273 -19.87 -5.69 -17.06
C THR A 273 -19.64 -6.14 -15.62
N SER A 274 -20.70 -6.20 -14.85
CA SER A 274 -20.71 -6.69 -13.47
C SER A 274 -20.26 -8.17 -13.40
N THR A 275 -20.82 -9.02 -14.26
CA THR A 275 -20.48 -10.46 -14.35
C THR A 275 -19.04 -10.67 -14.82
N LEU A 276 -18.58 -9.92 -15.82
CA LEU A 276 -17.18 -9.96 -16.28
C LEU A 276 -16.21 -9.65 -15.14
N ALA A 277 -16.48 -8.56 -14.41
CA ALA A 277 -15.64 -8.15 -13.29
C ALA A 277 -15.57 -9.18 -12.16
N ALA A 278 -16.69 -9.80 -11.80
CA ALA A 278 -16.73 -10.90 -10.85
C ALA A 278 -15.89 -12.10 -11.32
N THR A 279 -16.02 -12.48 -12.60
CA THR A 279 -15.26 -13.56 -13.21
C THR A 279 -13.76 -13.32 -13.14
N PHE A 280 -13.29 -12.15 -13.54
CA PHE A 280 -11.87 -11.78 -13.47
C PHE A 280 -11.38 -11.72 -12.02
N SER A 281 -12.21 -11.26 -11.09
CA SER A 281 -11.87 -11.25 -9.65
C SER A 281 -11.63 -12.66 -9.12
N ILE A 282 -12.45 -13.63 -9.49
CA ILE A 282 -12.26 -15.04 -9.07
C ILE A 282 -10.99 -15.62 -9.69
N VAL A 283 -10.73 -15.37 -10.98
CA VAL A 283 -9.53 -15.87 -11.66
C VAL A 283 -8.25 -15.27 -11.07
N LEU A 284 -8.29 -14.03 -10.54
CA LEU A 284 -7.17 -13.38 -9.85
C LEU A 284 -6.67 -14.17 -8.62
N LEU A 285 -7.50 -15.04 -8.04
CA LEU A 285 -7.07 -15.89 -6.92
C LEU A 285 -5.85 -16.73 -7.28
N LEU A 286 -5.79 -17.27 -8.50
CA LEU A 286 -4.72 -18.15 -8.94
C LEU A 286 -3.33 -17.50 -8.93
N PRO A 287 -3.11 -16.35 -9.64
CA PRO A 287 -1.82 -15.70 -9.60
C PRO A 287 -1.48 -15.14 -8.21
N SER A 288 -2.45 -14.59 -7.48
CA SER A 288 -2.21 -14.02 -6.15
C SER A 288 -1.70 -15.08 -5.17
N TRP A 289 -2.35 -16.23 -5.13
CA TRP A 289 -1.90 -17.33 -4.27
C TRP A 289 -0.61 -17.98 -4.79
N GLY A 290 -0.39 -18.02 -6.11
CA GLY A 290 0.89 -18.40 -6.68
C GLY A 290 2.04 -17.52 -6.15
N GLY A 291 1.83 -16.20 -6.07
CA GLY A 291 2.78 -15.26 -5.48
C GLY A 291 2.99 -15.47 -3.98
N MET A 292 1.90 -15.65 -3.22
CA MET A 292 1.97 -15.97 -1.78
C MET A 292 2.79 -17.23 -1.53
N VAL A 293 2.45 -18.33 -2.20
CA VAL A 293 3.14 -19.62 -2.06
C VAL A 293 4.61 -19.49 -2.43
N ASN A 294 4.92 -18.82 -3.52
CA ASN A 294 6.30 -18.58 -3.96
C ASN A 294 7.13 -17.81 -2.91
N GLY A 295 6.53 -16.77 -2.33
CA GLY A 295 7.17 -16.00 -1.28
C GLY A 295 7.39 -16.79 0.01
N ILE A 296 6.38 -17.52 0.50
CA ILE A 296 6.47 -18.32 1.71
C ILE A 296 7.47 -19.48 1.53
N LEU A 297 7.40 -20.18 0.40
CA LEU A 297 8.30 -21.31 0.12
C LEU A 297 9.76 -20.89 -0.13
N THR A 298 10.03 -19.59 -0.30
CA THR A 298 11.40 -19.06 -0.26
C THR A 298 12.11 -19.41 1.06
N LEU A 299 11.36 -19.68 2.16
CA LEU A 299 11.91 -20.21 3.40
C LEU A 299 12.07 -21.75 3.43
N SER A 300 11.73 -22.46 2.38
CA SER A 300 11.89 -23.93 2.35
C SER A 300 13.33 -24.34 2.70
N GLY A 301 13.49 -25.12 3.76
CA GLY A 301 14.80 -25.49 4.33
C GLY A 301 15.45 -24.41 5.23
N ALA A 302 14.73 -23.35 5.62
CA ALA A 302 15.21 -22.30 6.54
C ALA A 302 14.09 -21.79 7.47
N TRP A 303 13.15 -22.67 7.85
CA TRP A 303 12.00 -22.33 8.70
C TRP A 303 12.37 -21.93 10.13
N ASP A 304 13.56 -22.34 10.61
CA ASP A 304 14.13 -21.93 11.88
C ASP A 304 14.30 -20.39 12.00
N LYS A 305 14.48 -19.69 10.86
CA LYS A 305 14.55 -18.23 10.83
C LYS A 305 13.30 -17.55 11.38
N LEU A 306 12.13 -18.16 11.28
CA LEU A 306 10.92 -17.62 11.90
C LEU A 306 10.99 -17.55 13.43
N ARG A 307 11.83 -18.39 14.06
CA ARG A 307 12.04 -18.37 15.52
C ARG A 307 13.11 -17.37 15.94
N THR A 308 14.12 -17.15 15.11
CA THR A 308 15.33 -16.41 15.46
C THR A 308 15.36 -14.99 14.90
N ASP A 309 14.69 -14.74 13.76
CA ASP A 309 14.71 -13.48 13.03
C ASP A 309 13.34 -12.78 13.05
N PRO A 310 13.15 -11.73 13.86
CA PRO A 310 11.88 -11.02 13.93
C PRO A 310 11.54 -10.25 12.64
N ILE A 311 12.53 -9.87 11.83
CA ILE A 311 12.31 -9.21 10.52
C ILE A 311 11.63 -10.19 9.56
N MET A 312 12.10 -11.44 9.55
CA MET A 312 11.50 -12.49 8.73
C MET A 312 10.05 -12.78 9.13
N ARG A 313 9.70 -12.66 10.41
CA ARG A 313 8.30 -12.80 10.87
C ARG A 313 7.38 -11.76 10.22
N PHE A 314 7.80 -10.48 10.17
CA PHE A 314 7.05 -9.44 9.46
C PHE A 314 6.79 -9.83 8.00
N MET A 315 7.82 -10.31 7.31
CA MET A 315 7.73 -10.66 5.89
C MET A 315 6.81 -11.86 5.64
N ILE A 316 6.87 -12.90 6.45
CA ILE A 316 6.04 -14.10 6.26
C ILE A 316 4.58 -13.85 6.69
N VAL A 317 4.36 -13.14 7.78
CA VAL A 317 3.01 -12.75 8.18
C VAL A 317 2.38 -11.83 7.13
N SER A 318 3.15 -10.92 6.52
CA SER A 318 2.64 -10.10 5.42
C SER A 318 2.17 -10.93 4.23
N LEU A 319 2.92 -11.97 3.85
CA LEU A 319 2.54 -12.89 2.77
C LEU A 319 1.27 -13.70 3.11
N SER A 320 1.10 -14.09 4.37
CA SER A 320 -0.12 -14.76 4.83
C SER A 320 -1.33 -13.83 4.71
N PHE A 321 -1.18 -12.56 5.10
CA PHE A 321 -2.23 -11.55 4.91
C PHE A 321 -2.47 -11.19 3.44
N TYR A 322 -1.43 -11.22 2.61
CA TYR A 322 -1.58 -11.09 1.16
C TYR A 322 -2.49 -12.19 0.61
N GLY A 323 -2.23 -13.44 0.98
CA GLY A 323 -3.08 -14.57 0.57
C GLY A 323 -4.50 -14.47 1.11
N MET A 324 -4.67 -14.04 2.36
CA MET A 324 -5.99 -13.89 2.99
C MET A 324 -6.80 -12.78 2.32
N SER A 325 -6.23 -11.58 2.15
CA SER A 325 -6.94 -10.45 1.55
C SER A 325 -7.26 -10.69 0.06
N THR A 326 -6.37 -11.38 -0.66
CA THR A 326 -6.62 -11.77 -2.07
C THR A 326 -7.52 -13.00 -2.23
N PHE A 327 -7.88 -13.69 -1.16
CA PHE A 327 -9.01 -14.61 -1.11
C PHE A 327 -10.32 -13.89 -0.82
N GLU A 328 -10.31 -13.00 0.16
CA GLU A 328 -11.48 -12.26 0.62
C GLU A 328 -12.04 -11.35 -0.48
N GLY A 329 -11.18 -10.63 -1.22
CA GLY A 329 -11.59 -9.76 -2.33
C GLY A 329 -12.39 -10.48 -3.41
N PRO A 330 -11.89 -11.56 -4.01
CA PRO A 330 -12.66 -12.40 -4.92
C PRO A 330 -13.96 -12.95 -4.33
N MET A 331 -13.96 -13.40 -3.09
CA MET A 331 -15.17 -13.85 -2.41
C MET A 331 -16.21 -12.74 -2.31
N MET A 332 -15.82 -11.52 -1.93
CA MET A 332 -16.70 -10.35 -1.85
C MET A 332 -17.15 -9.85 -3.24
N SER A 333 -16.48 -10.25 -4.31
CA SER A 333 -16.90 -9.95 -5.69
C SER A 333 -18.04 -10.83 -6.21
N LEU A 334 -18.36 -11.92 -5.53
CA LEU A 334 -19.53 -12.73 -5.83
C LEU A 334 -20.80 -11.92 -5.48
N LYS A 335 -21.76 -11.87 -6.39
CA LYS A 335 -22.97 -11.02 -6.24
C LYS A 335 -23.70 -11.29 -4.93
N ASP A 336 -23.88 -12.54 -4.52
CA ASP A 336 -24.58 -12.89 -3.28
C ASP A 336 -23.82 -12.43 -2.02
N VAL A 337 -22.50 -12.61 -1.99
CA VAL A 337 -21.66 -12.14 -0.89
C VAL A 337 -21.60 -10.61 -0.89
N ASN A 338 -21.48 -10.01 -2.07
CA ASN A 338 -21.47 -8.55 -2.22
C ASN A 338 -22.77 -7.91 -1.74
N ALA A 339 -23.91 -8.54 -2.00
CA ALA A 339 -25.20 -8.08 -1.50
C ALA A 339 -25.26 -7.97 0.04
N LEU A 340 -24.47 -8.78 0.76
CA LEU A 340 -24.34 -8.71 2.21
C LEU A 340 -23.26 -7.72 2.66
N SER A 341 -22.12 -7.68 1.96
CA SER A 341 -20.91 -6.98 2.41
C SER A 341 -20.82 -5.52 1.92
N HIS A 342 -21.52 -5.17 0.84
CA HIS A 342 -21.37 -3.86 0.19
C HIS A 342 -21.80 -2.72 1.12
N TYR A 343 -20.94 -1.71 1.25
CA TYR A 343 -21.09 -0.55 2.15
C TYR A 343 -21.04 -0.85 3.65
N THR A 344 -20.80 -2.09 4.06
CA THR A 344 -20.66 -2.46 5.47
C THR A 344 -19.23 -2.33 5.97
N ASP A 345 -19.03 -2.43 7.28
CA ASP A 345 -17.71 -2.47 7.92
C ASP A 345 -16.87 -3.71 7.50
N TRP A 346 -17.48 -4.71 6.89
CA TRP A 346 -16.74 -5.83 6.32
C TRP A 346 -15.74 -5.36 5.24
N THR A 347 -16.15 -4.41 4.39
CA THR A 347 -15.25 -3.78 3.41
C THR A 347 -14.07 -3.09 4.09
N ILE A 348 -14.31 -2.44 5.24
CA ILE A 348 -13.25 -1.81 6.03
C ILE A 348 -12.30 -2.86 6.64
N GLY A 349 -12.84 -3.99 7.12
CA GLY A 349 -12.04 -5.14 7.58
C GLY A 349 -11.15 -5.69 6.48
N HIS A 350 -11.70 -5.90 5.28
CA HIS A 350 -10.96 -6.34 4.10
C HIS A 350 -9.82 -5.41 3.73
N VAL A 351 -10.09 -4.11 3.61
CA VAL A 351 -9.05 -3.12 3.26
C VAL A 351 -7.94 -3.09 4.30
N HIS A 352 -8.27 -3.19 5.61
CA HIS A 352 -7.24 -3.17 6.66
C HIS A 352 -6.50 -4.50 6.79
N SER A 353 -7.09 -5.65 6.44
CA SER A 353 -6.33 -6.90 6.31
C SER A 353 -5.24 -6.78 5.24
N GLY A 354 -5.54 -6.12 4.12
CA GLY A 354 -4.56 -5.80 3.09
C GLY A 354 -3.60 -4.68 3.49
N ALA A 355 -4.09 -3.54 3.95
CA ALA A 355 -3.27 -2.37 4.22
C ALA A 355 -2.35 -2.55 5.45
N LEU A 356 -2.86 -3.08 6.56
CA LEU A 356 -2.06 -3.33 7.75
C LEU A 356 -1.32 -4.67 7.65
N GLY A 357 -2.04 -5.74 7.28
CA GLY A 357 -1.50 -7.09 7.28
C GLY A 357 -0.50 -7.33 6.14
N TRP A 358 -0.80 -6.91 4.92
CA TRP A 358 0.09 -7.08 3.78
C TRP A 358 1.04 -5.89 3.63
N VAL A 359 0.51 -4.71 3.32
CA VAL A 359 1.31 -3.54 2.91
C VAL A 359 2.21 -3.03 4.03
N ALA A 360 1.66 -2.78 5.23
CA ALA A 360 2.47 -2.23 6.30
C ALA A 360 3.47 -3.25 6.84
N MET A 361 3.10 -4.54 7.01
CA MET A 361 4.02 -5.54 7.53
C MET A 361 5.21 -5.81 6.59
N ILE A 362 5.00 -5.88 5.26
CA ILE A 362 6.12 -6.02 4.31
C ILE A 362 7.00 -4.77 4.30
N THR A 363 6.41 -3.58 4.45
CA THR A 363 7.12 -2.32 4.56
C THR A 363 8.00 -2.30 5.81
N PHE A 364 7.46 -2.65 6.96
CA PHE A 364 8.22 -2.72 8.21
C PHE A 364 9.40 -3.68 8.12
N GLY A 365 9.16 -4.90 7.61
CA GLY A 365 10.22 -5.88 7.38
C GLY A 365 11.30 -5.34 6.44
N SER A 366 10.91 -4.71 5.35
CA SER A 366 11.83 -4.13 4.36
C SER A 366 12.64 -2.96 4.94
N LEU A 367 12.03 -2.07 5.72
CA LEU A 367 12.72 -0.95 6.35
C LEU A 367 13.66 -1.40 7.47
N TYR A 368 13.30 -2.38 8.29
CA TYR A 368 14.21 -2.99 9.27
C TYR A 368 15.43 -3.63 8.60
N HIS A 369 15.27 -4.20 7.41
CA HIS A 369 16.37 -4.71 6.60
C HIS A 369 17.21 -3.59 5.97
N LEU A 370 16.57 -2.51 5.50
CA LEU A 370 17.19 -1.48 4.67
C LEU A 370 17.92 -0.41 5.49
N ILE A 371 17.31 0.10 6.58
CA ILE A 371 17.82 1.23 7.35
C ILE A 371 19.25 0.99 7.86
N PRO A 372 19.58 -0.15 8.49
CA PRO A 372 20.95 -0.39 8.92
C PRO A 372 21.97 -0.33 7.79
N LYS A 373 21.58 -0.76 6.58
CA LYS A 373 22.46 -0.72 5.41
C LYS A 373 22.65 0.68 4.85
N LEU A 374 21.63 1.53 4.90
CA LEU A 374 21.70 2.91 4.44
C LEU A 374 22.58 3.79 5.34
N TRP A 375 22.69 3.45 6.63
CA TRP A 375 23.50 4.18 7.61
C TRP A 375 24.70 3.40 8.12
N ASN A 376 25.14 2.36 7.41
CA ASN A 376 26.32 1.55 7.71
C ASN A 376 26.43 1.16 9.20
N THR A 377 25.35 0.60 9.74
CA THR A 377 25.25 0.24 11.15
C THR A 377 24.48 -1.07 11.34
N THR A 378 24.33 -1.48 12.58
CA THR A 378 23.46 -2.60 12.98
C THR A 378 22.20 -2.09 13.67
N THR A 379 21.15 -2.86 13.65
CA THR A 379 19.89 -2.51 14.35
C THR A 379 20.12 -2.32 15.83
N TYR A 380 19.61 -1.22 16.40
CA TYR A 380 19.75 -0.90 17.83
C TYR A 380 19.21 -2.00 18.75
N SER A 381 17.99 -2.52 18.46
CA SER A 381 17.39 -3.54 19.33
C SER A 381 16.46 -4.50 18.58
N ASN A 382 16.86 -5.78 18.52
CA ASN A 382 16.00 -6.85 18.02
C ASN A 382 14.81 -7.15 18.96
N ARG A 383 14.94 -6.85 20.27
CA ARG A 383 13.81 -7.00 21.21
C ARG A 383 12.68 -6.03 20.85
N LEU A 384 13.01 -4.79 20.48
CA LEU A 384 12.02 -3.80 20.05
C LEU A 384 11.38 -4.18 18.71
N ILE A 385 12.11 -4.79 17.78
CA ILE A 385 11.52 -5.35 16.55
C ILE A 385 10.48 -6.43 16.91
N ASN A 386 10.84 -7.34 17.82
CA ASN A 386 9.95 -8.40 18.24
C ASN A 386 8.70 -7.88 18.97
N LEU A 387 8.86 -6.86 19.84
CA LEU A 387 7.73 -6.22 20.50
C LEU A 387 6.80 -5.54 19.49
N HIS A 388 7.35 -4.78 18.54
CA HIS A 388 6.58 -4.19 17.45
C HIS A 388 5.81 -5.26 16.67
N PHE A 389 6.46 -6.35 16.30
CA PHE A 389 5.82 -7.45 15.57
C PHE A 389 4.55 -7.96 16.27
N TRP A 390 4.64 -8.24 17.57
CA TRP A 390 3.50 -8.77 18.32
C TRP A 390 2.40 -7.74 18.51
N LEU A 391 2.74 -6.50 18.84
CA LEU A 391 1.75 -5.41 18.95
C LEU A 391 1.03 -5.16 17.63
N ALA A 392 1.77 -5.12 16.51
CA ALA A 392 1.17 -4.95 15.20
C ALA A 392 0.25 -6.13 14.85
N THR A 393 0.70 -7.37 15.05
CA THR A 393 -0.08 -8.57 14.72
C THR A 393 -1.37 -8.66 15.55
N ILE A 394 -1.28 -8.44 16.87
CA ILE A 394 -2.46 -8.43 17.74
C ILE A 394 -3.39 -7.29 17.37
N GLY A 395 -2.83 -6.10 17.08
CA GLY A 395 -3.61 -4.94 16.64
C GLY A 395 -4.41 -5.21 15.36
N ILE A 396 -3.78 -5.83 14.36
CA ILE A 396 -4.47 -6.23 13.12
C ILE A 396 -5.62 -7.20 13.41
N LEU A 397 -5.35 -8.26 14.18
CA LEU A 397 -6.36 -9.28 14.49
C LEU A 397 -7.56 -8.70 15.21
N LEU A 398 -7.36 -7.85 16.22
CA LEU A 398 -8.43 -7.15 16.91
C LEU A 398 -9.24 -6.27 15.96
N TYR A 399 -8.54 -5.50 15.11
CA TYR A 399 -9.17 -4.57 14.18
C TYR A 399 -10.05 -5.29 13.16
N ILE A 400 -9.48 -6.25 12.41
CA ILE A 400 -10.21 -6.92 11.33
C ILE A 400 -11.36 -7.77 11.86
N THR A 401 -11.17 -8.45 13.00
CA THR A 401 -12.25 -9.25 13.62
C THR A 401 -13.42 -8.36 14.02
N ALA A 402 -13.17 -7.20 14.62
CA ALA A 402 -14.22 -6.25 14.96
C ALA A 402 -15.00 -5.80 13.70
N MET A 403 -14.28 -5.50 12.62
CA MET A 403 -14.89 -5.01 11.38
C MET A 403 -15.64 -6.12 10.61
N TRP A 404 -15.16 -7.34 10.62
CA TRP A 404 -15.90 -8.46 10.02
C TRP A 404 -17.19 -8.77 10.75
N ILE A 405 -17.16 -8.83 12.08
CA ILE A 405 -18.37 -9.06 12.90
C ILE A 405 -19.36 -7.91 12.70
N SER A 406 -18.87 -6.65 12.78
CA SER A 406 -19.71 -5.47 12.56
C SER A 406 -20.34 -5.48 11.17
N GLY A 407 -19.54 -5.73 10.13
CA GLY A 407 -20.01 -5.68 8.74
C GLY A 407 -21.02 -6.77 8.41
N ILE A 408 -20.81 -8.01 8.88
CA ILE A 408 -21.78 -9.10 8.72
C ILE A 408 -23.09 -8.75 9.45
N MET A 409 -23.01 -8.27 10.68
CA MET A 409 -24.16 -7.85 11.46
C MET A 409 -24.93 -6.71 10.76
N GLN A 410 -24.25 -5.68 10.29
CA GLN A 410 -24.85 -4.58 9.53
C GLN A 410 -25.57 -5.08 8.28
N GLY A 411 -24.90 -5.92 7.47
CA GLY A 411 -25.49 -6.47 6.25
C GLY A 411 -26.74 -7.31 6.51
N LEU A 412 -26.78 -8.07 7.60
CA LEU A 412 -27.97 -8.85 8.02
C LEU A 412 -29.09 -7.92 8.49
N MET A 413 -28.80 -6.92 9.33
CA MET A 413 -29.79 -5.98 9.84
C MET A 413 -30.42 -5.11 8.73
N TRP A 414 -29.60 -4.64 7.76
CA TRP A 414 -30.09 -3.80 6.66
C TRP A 414 -30.93 -4.55 5.63
N ARG A 415 -30.95 -5.88 5.68
CA ARG A 415 -31.70 -6.76 4.78
C ARG A 415 -32.86 -7.47 5.48
N ALA A 416 -33.09 -7.19 6.76
CA ALA A 416 -34.21 -7.75 7.50
C ALA A 416 -35.46 -6.91 7.24
N PHE A 417 -36.50 -7.58 6.73
CA PHE A 417 -37.83 -6.98 6.48
C PHE A 417 -38.87 -7.68 7.33
N ASP A 418 -39.92 -6.93 7.74
CA ASP A 418 -41.12 -7.47 8.34
C ASP A 418 -42.04 -8.09 7.29
N ASP A 419 -43.14 -8.68 7.73
CA ASP A 419 -44.14 -9.32 6.85
C ASP A 419 -44.85 -8.32 5.90
N PHE A 420 -44.70 -7.02 6.13
CA PHE A 420 -45.27 -5.94 5.33
C PHE A 420 -44.23 -5.33 4.37
N GLY A 421 -42.99 -5.80 4.39
CA GLY A 421 -41.90 -5.31 3.55
C GLY A 421 -41.21 -4.03 4.08
N ASN A 422 -41.45 -3.64 5.34
CA ASN A 422 -40.72 -2.54 5.97
C ASN A 422 -39.40 -3.06 6.57
N LEU A 423 -38.40 -2.18 6.68
CA LEU A 423 -37.16 -2.50 7.37
C LEU A 423 -37.44 -2.83 8.84
N GLN A 424 -36.99 -3.98 9.30
CA GLN A 424 -37.16 -4.44 10.68
C GLN A 424 -36.34 -3.59 11.66
N TYR A 425 -35.20 -3.06 11.25
CA TYR A 425 -34.30 -2.27 12.08
C TYR A 425 -34.12 -0.86 11.49
N ALA A 426 -34.16 0.15 12.34
CA ALA A 426 -33.74 1.50 11.97
C ALA A 426 -32.20 1.56 11.82
N PHE A 427 -31.72 2.48 11.01
CA PHE A 427 -30.25 2.64 10.79
C PHE A 427 -29.50 2.83 12.09
N ILE A 428 -30.03 3.64 13.01
CA ILE A 428 -29.40 3.93 14.31
C ILE A 428 -29.25 2.67 15.19
N GLU A 429 -30.12 1.69 15.05
CA GLU A 429 -30.02 0.43 15.80
C GLU A 429 -28.79 -0.37 15.35
N SER A 430 -28.48 -0.38 14.07
CA SER A 430 -27.27 -1.03 13.56
C SER A 430 -26.00 -0.31 14.05
N VAL A 431 -26.02 1.02 14.15
CA VAL A 431 -24.91 1.81 14.71
C VAL A 431 -24.73 1.53 16.20
N ALA A 432 -25.83 1.51 16.97
CA ALA A 432 -25.78 1.19 18.39
C ALA A 432 -25.28 -0.23 18.66
N ALA A 433 -25.69 -1.21 17.85
CA ALA A 433 -25.23 -2.60 17.96
C ALA A 433 -23.71 -2.73 17.65
N ALA A 434 -23.16 -1.89 16.78
CA ALA A 434 -21.73 -1.89 16.43
C ALA A 434 -20.84 -1.19 17.47
N HIS A 435 -21.38 -0.49 18.48
CA HIS A 435 -20.60 0.38 19.36
C HIS A 435 -19.41 -0.31 20.04
N ASN A 436 -19.61 -1.50 20.63
CA ASN A 436 -18.52 -2.24 21.27
C ASN A 436 -17.45 -2.69 20.27
N LEU A 437 -17.83 -2.94 19.02
CA LEU A 437 -16.91 -3.31 17.94
C LEU A 437 -16.09 -2.09 17.49
N TYR A 438 -16.65 -0.89 17.51
CA TYR A 438 -15.92 0.34 17.28
C TYR A 438 -14.87 0.61 18.38
N ILE A 439 -15.17 0.32 19.64
CA ILE A 439 -14.18 0.38 20.73
C ILE A 439 -13.05 -0.64 20.45
N MET A 440 -13.38 -1.89 20.11
CA MET A 440 -12.40 -2.93 19.80
C MET A 440 -11.53 -2.55 18.59
N ARG A 441 -12.12 -1.93 17.55
CA ARG A 441 -11.43 -1.35 16.40
C ARG A 441 -10.41 -0.29 16.84
N ALA A 442 -10.81 0.67 17.68
CA ALA A 442 -9.92 1.72 18.17
C ALA A 442 -8.75 1.16 19.01
N VAL A 443 -9.02 0.17 19.87
CA VAL A 443 -7.97 -0.52 20.65
C VAL A 443 -7.00 -1.27 19.74
N GLY A 444 -7.48 -1.98 18.73
CA GLY A 444 -6.63 -2.65 17.73
C GLY A 444 -5.74 -1.66 16.98
N GLY A 445 -6.30 -0.52 16.56
CA GLY A 445 -5.55 0.58 15.96
C GLY A 445 -4.50 1.17 16.89
N LEU A 446 -4.79 1.32 18.18
CA LEU A 446 -3.85 1.83 19.18
C LEU A 446 -2.66 0.87 19.38
N PHE A 447 -2.88 -0.45 19.41
CA PHE A 447 -1.78 -1.42 19.44
C PHE A 447 -0.89 -1.30 18.21
N PHE A 448 -1.48 -1.16 17.03
CA PHE A 448 -0.72 -1.01 15.78
C PHE A 448 0.09 0.30 15.77
N LEU A 449 -0.50 1.42 16.17
CA LEU A 449 0.17 2.71 16.31
C LEU A 449 1.31 2.65 17.33
N THR A 450 1.11 1.99 18.48
CA THR A 450 2.15 1.80 19.48
C THR A 450 3.34 1.04 18.91
N GLY A 451 3.09 0.00 18.11
CA GLY A 451 4.12 -0.71 17.36
C GLY A 451 4.89 0.21 16.41
N MET A 452 4.19 1.08 15.67
CA MET A 452 4.83 2.07 14.78
C MET A 452 5.71 3.07 15.55
N VAL A 453 5.28 3.56 16.71
CA VAL A 453 6.07 4.45 17.56
C VAL A 453 7.34 3.75 18.05
N ILE A 454 7.23 2.48 18.46
CA ILE A 454 8.40 1.65 18.83
C ILE A 454 9.36 1.51 17.65
N MET A 455 8.85 1.30 16.43
CA MET A 455 9.67 1.27 15.22
C MET A 455 10.41 2.60 15.00
N CYS A 456 9.71 3.72 15.10
CA CYS A 456 10.31 5.05 14.95
C CYS A 456 11.44 5.26 15.96
N PHE A 457 11.22 4.90 17.23
CA PHE A 457 12.24 4.99 18.26
C PHE A 457 13.45 4.08 17.96
N ASN A 458 13.21 2.82 17.62
CA ASN A 458 14.28 1.85 17.32
C ASN A 458 15.11 2.31 16.12
N MET A 459 14.45 2.79 15.06
CA MET A 459 15.12 3.27 13.85
C MET A 459 15.85 4.59 14.09
N TYR A 460 15.29 5.52 14.88
CA TYR A 460 16.00 6.72 15.30
C TYR A 460 17.32 6.40 16.01
N LYS A 461 17.30 5.45 16.96
CA LYS A 461 18.50 5.00 17.65
C LYS A 461 19.51 4.32 16.72
N THR A 462 19.02 3.50 15.79
CA THR A 462 19.82 2.84 14.76
C THR A 462 20.53 3.87 13.86
N ILE A 463 19.78 4.86 13.36
CA ILE A 463 20.30 5.92 12.50
C ILE A 463 21.36 6.77 13.23
N LYS A 464 21.08 7.12 14.50
CA LYS A 464 22.00 7.94 15.32
C LYS A 464 23.33 7.25 15.60
N SER A 465 23.36 5.92 15.62
CA SER A 465 24.58 5.13 15.81
C SER A 465 25.36 4.85 14.51
N GLY A 466 24.79 5.24 13.37
CA GLY A 466 25.36 4.96 12.05
C GLY A 466 26.13 6.12 11.44
N SER A 467 26.69 5.86 10.26
CA SER A 467 27.38 6.84 9.41
C SER A 467 26.82 6.81 8.00
N THR A 468 26.79 7.96 7.35
CA THR A 468 26.47 8.08 5.92
C THR A 468 27.70 8.09 5.04
N GLU A 469 28.89 7.99 5.63
CA GLU A 469 30.15 7.92 4.88
C GLU A 469 30.20 6.67 4.01
N PRO A 470 30.82 6.76 2.82
CA PRO A 470 30.98 5.63 1.94
C PRO A 470 31.82 4.52 2.57
N VAL A 471 31.28 3.31 2.66
CA VAL A 471 32.06 2.13 3.04
C VAL A 471 32.40 1.36 1.77
N SER A 472 33.65 0.98 1.61
CA SER A 472 34.08 0.10 0.53
C SER A 472 33.57 -1.32 0.81
N TYR A 473 32.59 -1.78 0.03
CA TYR A 473 32.14 -3.17 0.05
C TYR A 473 32.63 -3.91 -1.18
N THR A 474 33.22 -5.07 -0.97
CA THR A 474 33.35 -6.08 -2.02
C THR A 474 31.96 -6.55 -2.44
N HIS A 475 31.70 -6.60 -3.74
CA HIS A 475 30.42 -7.05 -4.29
C HIS A 475 30.12 -8.49 -3.89
N LEU A 476 29.17 -8.70 -2.99
CA LEU A 476 28.49 -9.98 -2.88
C LEU A 476 27.40 -10.00 -3.95
N THR A 477 27.67 -10.71 -5.02
CA THR A 477 26.69 -11.02 -6.07
C THR A 477 25.48 -11.73 -5.44
N LEU A 478 24.27 -11.40 -5.92
CA LEU A 478 23.10 -12.23 -5.64
C LEU A 478 23.38 -13.67 -6.09
N PRO A 479 22.99 -14.70 -5.31
CA PRO A 479 22.91 -16.04 -5.84
C PRO A 479 21.85 -16.01 -6.96
N THR A 480 22.31 -15.90 -8.18
CA THR A 480 21.46 -16.12 -9.34
C THR A 480 21.43 -17.62 -9.56
N ASN A 481 20.32 -18.29 -9.22
CA ASN A 481 20.06 -19.58 -9.82
C ASN A 481 19.88 -19.34 -11.32
N ARG A 482 20.92 -19.61 -12.06
CA ARG A 482 20.87 -19.87 -13.50
C ARG A 482 20.26 -21.27 -13.66
N GLU A 483 18.92 -21.35 -13.56
CA GLU A 483 18.21 -22.45 -14.19
C GLU A 483 17.33 -21.83 -15.27
N VAL A 484 17.81 -22.00 -16.47
CA VAL A 484 17.11 -21.76 -17.73
C VAL A 484 15.95 -22.73 -17.87
#